data_e841734a56b171b833131bacbe7c4994
#
_entry.id   e841734a56b171b833131bacbe7c4994
#
_cell.length_a   1.000
_cell.length_b   1.000
_cell.length_c   1.000
_cell.angle_alpha   90.00
_cell.angle_beta   90.00
_cell.angle_gamma   90.00
#
_symmetry.space_group_name_H-M   'P 1'
#
loop_
_entity.id
_entity.type
_entity.pdbx_description
1 polymer ?
#
loop_
_entity_poly.entity_id
_entity_poly.type
_entity_poly.pdbx_seq_one_letter_code
_entity_poly.pdbx_strand_id
1 'polypeptide(L)'
;MDFWVKIGNAIQKIDYHISHDPEIAGKRFEDHVRNLFSIKYFTVVEKTHFFKTNTEKNMDCSKNPDFIFEYIPTGEKFAIACTYQTQLNNQNQLEWSNQAQLKRYQEFEYERRIPVFIVIGLELPLKSKYYPDAIAHEKFMFNIPLKNATYPALNREVFANFGREYERPFFWKNGKLY
;
A
#
# COMPACT_ATOMS: atom_id res chain seq x y z
N MET A 1 33.91 22.22 10.80
CA MET A 1 32.68 21.63 10.16
C MET A 1 31.70 22.78 9.96
N ASP A 2 31.38 23.08 8.72
CA ASP A 2 30.69 24.30 8.31
C ASP A 2 29.23 24.27 8.81
N PHE A 3 28.73 25.43 9.27
CA PHE A 3 27.37 25.64 9.79
C PHE A 3 26.30 25.15 8.78
N TRP A 4 26.51 25.42 7.50
CA TRP A 4 25.62 25.00 6.43
C TRP A 4 25.55 23.50 6.23
N VAL A 5 26.63 22.75 6.47
CA VAL A 5 26.66 21.28 6.43
C VAL A 5 25.84 20.72 7.59
N LYS A 6 25.87 21.33 8.77
CA LYS A 6 25.05 20.92 9.92
C LYS A 6 23.56 21.13 9.69
N ILE A 7 23.18 22.26 9.07
CA ILE A 7 21.79 22.56 8.71
C ILE A 7 21.31 21.56 7.62
N GLY A 8 22.09 21.34 6.56
CA GLY A 8 21.76 20.36 5.53
C GLY A 8 21.53 18.96 6.09
N ASN A 9 22.40 18.49 6.97
CA ASN A 9 22.26 17.19 7.64
C ASN A 9 21.05 17.14 8.60
N ALA A 10 20.71 18.25 9.27
CA ALA A 10 19.53 18.34 10.12
C ALA A 10 18.24 18.29 9.30
N ILE A 11 18.18 19.03 8.18
CA ILE A 11 17.04 19.01 7.27
C ILE A 11 16.86 17.62 6.66
N GLN A 12 17.92 16.97 6.20
CA GLN A 12 17.85 15.60 5.68
C GLN A 12 17.37 14.60 6.73
N LYS A 13 17.80 14.74 8.00
CA LYS A 13 17.31 13.90 9.10
C LYS A 13 15.83 14.14 9.40
N ILE A 14 15.37 15.38 9.38
CA ILE A 14 13.96 15.73 9.60
C ILE A 14 13.11 15.18 8.44
N ASP A 15 13.51 15.38 7.20
CA ASP A 15 12.82 14.83 6.03
C ASP A 15 12.80 13.28 6.05
N TYR A 16 13.89 12.65 6.48
CA TYR A 16 13.97 11.21 6.68
C TYR A 16 12.97 10.73 7.74
N HIS A 17 12.92 11.36 8.91
CA HIS A 17 11.98 11.00 9.98
C HIS A 17 10.51 11.23 9.57
N ILE A 18 10.20 12.34 8.90
CA ILE A 18 8.85 12.64 8.41
C ILE A 18 8.44 11.67 7.30
N SER A 19 9.36 11.31 6.40
CA SER A 19 9.07 10.37 5.29
C SER A 19 8.94 8.91 5.75
N HIS A 20 9.48 8.56 6.93
CA HIS A 20 9.47 7.21 7.49
C HIS A 20 8.52 7.06 8.68
N ASP A 21 7.74 8.10 9.01
CA ASP A 21 6.58 7.92 9.90
C ASP A 21 5.60 6.96 9.21
N PRO A 22 5.27 5.80 9.82
CA PRO A 22 4.46 4.77 9.17
C PRO A 22 3.08 5.27 8.75
N GLU A 23 2.48 6.20 9.51
CA GLU A 23 1.18 6.76 9.21
C GLU A 23 1.25 7.71 8.00
N ILE A 24 2.26 8.57 7.97
CA ILE A 24 2.49 9.50 6.85
C ILE A 24 2.88 8.74 5.59
N ALA A 25 3.76 7.75 5.70
CA ALA A 25 4.19 6.91 4.59
C ALA A 25 3.02 6.09 4.01
N GLY A 26 2.20 5.50 4.87
CA GLY A 26 0.99 4.79 4.46
C GLY A 26 0.02 5.70 3.72
N LYS A 27 -0.23 6.91 4.25
CA LYS A 27 -1.13 7.88 3.61
C LYS A 27 -0.62 8.36 2.25
N ARG A 28 0.66 8.66 2.14
CA ARG A 28 1.30 9.02 0.86
C ARG A 28 1.20 7.89 -0.16
N PHE A 29 1.35 6.64 0.30
CA PHE A 29 1.22 5.47 -0.55
C PHE A 29 -0.22 5.28 -1.03
N GLU A 30 -1.24 5.43 -0.17
CA GLU A 30 -2.65 5.41 -0.59
C GLU A 30 -2.94 6.46 -1.68
N ASP A 31 -2.48 7.71 -1.47
CA ASP A 31 -2.67 8.78 -2.45
C ASP A 31 -1.90 8.50 -3.75
N HIS A 32 -0.70 7.92 -3.66
CA HIS A 32 0.05 7.47 -4.83
C HIS A 32 -0.73 6.39 -5.61
N VAL A 33 -1.18 5.33 -4.94
CA VAL A 33 -1.97 4.25 -5.55
C VAL A 33 -3.23 4.82 -6.22
N ARG A 34 -3.96 5.71 -5.54
CA ARG A 34 -5.14 6.37 -6.12
C ARG A 34 -4.81 7.12 -7.41
N ASN A 35 -3.68 7.81 -7.46
CA ASN A 35 -3.26 8.60 -8.62
C ASN A 35 -2.85 7.73 -9.83
N LEU A 36 -2.56 6.44 -9.63
CA LEU A 36 -2.28 5.50 -10.71
C LEU A 36 -3.57 5.04 -11.44
N PHE A 37 -4.76 5.37 -10.92
CA PHE A 37 -6.03 5.11 -11.59
C PHE A 37 -6.44 6.32 -12.43
N SER A 38 -6.45 6.16 -13.75
CA SER A 38 -6.88 7.22 -14.66
C SER A 38 -8.37 7.55 -14.47
N ILE A 39 -8.69 8.81 -14.18
CA ILE A 39 -10.06 9.32 -14.02
C ILE A 39 -10.92 9.13 -15.30
N LYS A 40 -10.30 8.90 -16.45
CA LYS A 40 -11.00 8.58 -17.70
C LYS A 40 -11.68 7.21 -17.66
N TYR A 41 -11.11 6.27 -16.90
CA TYR A 41 -11.55 4.88 -16.87
C TYR A 41 -12.05 4.43 -15.51
N PHE A 42 -11.73 5.16 -14.45
CA PHE A 42 -12.06 4.76 -13.09
C PHE A 42 -12.67 5.92 -12.31
N THR A 43 -13.68 5.61 -11.52
CA THR A 43 -14.22 6.53 -10.52
C THR A 43 -14.15 5.90 -9.14
N VAL A 44 -13.84 6.71 -8.12
CA VAL A 44 -13.90 6.28 -6.71
C VAL A 44 -15.36 6.36 -6.28
N VAL A 45 -15.95 5.20 -5.98
CA VAL A 45 -17.34 5.10 -5.50
C VAL A 45 -17.42 5.29 -3.98
N GLU A 46 -16.43 4.73 -3.26
CA GLU A 46 -16.35 4.80 -1.80
C GLU A 46 -14.90 4.93 -1.37
N LYS A 47 -14.64 5.79 -0.40
CA LYS A 47 -13.34 5.95 0.24
C LYS A 47 -13.51 5.81 1.75
N THR A 48 -12.77 4.90 2.36
CA THR A 48 -12.73 4.76 3.81
C THR A 48 -11.80 5.83 4.37
N HIS A 49 -12.37 6.76 5.16
CA HIS A 49 -11.60 7.79 5.83
C HIS A 49 -11.22 7.32 7.24
N PHE A 50 -9.93 7.21 7.51
CA PHE A 50 -9.43 7.12 8.88
C PHE A 50 -9.53 8.51 9.53
N PHE A 51 -10.60 8.79 10.27
CA PHE A 51 -10.56 9.85 11.25
C PHE A 51 -10.16 9.24 12.60
N LYS A 52 -8.92 9.48 13.03
CA LYS A 52 -8.56 9.31 14.44
C LYS A 52 -9.32 10.38 15.26
N THR A 53 -10.55 10.10 15.63
CA THR A 53 -11.18 10.79 16.75
C THR A 53 -11.00 9.90 17.97
N ASN A 54 -10.54 10.49 19.09
CA ASN A 54 -10.25 9.85 20.37
C ASN A 54 -11.48 9.25 21.09
N THR A 55 -12.42 8.70 20.36
CA THR A 55 -13.62 8.07 20.92
C THR A 55 -13.78 6.66 20.34
N GLU A 56 -13.97 5.69 21.23
CA GLU A 56 -14.13 4.26 20.98
C GLU A 56 -15.18 3.86 19.94
N LYS A 57 -15.95 4.81 19.39
CA LYS A 57 -17.00 4.59 18.39
C LYS A 57 -16.51 4.41 16.95
N ASN A 58 -15.22 4.63 16.65
CA ASN A 58 -14.68 4.59 15.28
C ASN A 58 -13.95 3.29 14.90
N MET A 59 -14.17 2.19 15.64
CA MET A 59 -13.65 0.86 15.25
C MET A 59 -14.26 0.34 13.94
N ASP A 60 -15.36 0.92 13.45
CA ASP A 60 -16.04 0.42 12.26
C ASP A 60 -15.38 0.84 10.94
N CYS A 61 -14.67 1.97 10.90
CA CYS A 61 -14.02 2.46 9.68
C CYS A 61 -12.78 1.62 9.27
N SER A 62 -12.18 0.88 10.19
CA SER A 62 -11.04 0.00 9.91
C SER A 62 -11.43 -1.36 9.28
N LYS A 63 -12.73 -1.58 9.05
CA LYS A 63 -13.24 -2.86 8.56
C LYS A 63 -13.25 -2.98 7.03
N ASN A 64 -13.28 -1.87 6.32
CA ASN A 64 -13.41 -1.82 4.88
C ASN A 64 -12.07 -1.59 4.19
N PRO A 65 -11.90 -2.03 2.93
CA PRO A 65 -10.81 -1.61 2.07
C PRO A 65 -10.75 -0.09 1.91
N ASP A 66 -9.60 0.46 1.56
CA ASP A 66 -9.38 1.93 1.51
C ASP A 66 -10.18 2.61 0.42
N PHE A 67 -10.37 1.93 -0.72
CA PHE A 67 -11.12 2.44 -1.86
C PHE A 67 -12.02 1.38 -2.47
N ILE A 68 -13.19 1.80 -2.95
CA ILE A 68 -13.97 1.06 -3.95
C ILE A 68 -13.93 1.87 -5.24
N PHE A 69 -13.41 1.27 -6.30
CA PHE A 69 -13.41 1.81 -7.64
C PHE A 69 -14.49 1.16 -8.49
N GLU A 70 -15.01 1.94 -9.44
CA GLU A 70 -15.81 1.45 -10.55
C GLU A 70 -15.04 1.66 -11.85
N TYR A 71 -14.95 0.62 -12.67
CA TYR A 71 -14.44 0.71 -14.02
C TYR A 71 -15.55 1.20 -14.94
N ILE A 72 -15.46 2.47 -15.34
CA ILE A 72 -16.52 3.21 -16.04
C ILE A 72 -17.04 2.49 -17.30
N PRO A 73 -16.19 1.86 -18.16
CA PRO A 73 -16.68 1.25 -19.40
C PRO A 73 -17.65 0.07 -19.20
N THR A 74 -17.59 -0.63 -18.06
CA THR A 74 -18.42 -1.82 -17.79
C THR A 74 -19.28 -1.71 -16.54
N GLY A 75 -19.04 -0.70 -15.69
CA GLY A 75 -19.67 -0.57 -14.37
C GLY A 75 -19.20 -1.61 -13.34
N GLU A 76 -18.18 -2.40 -13.66
CA GLU A 76 -17.61 -3.38 -12.74
C GLU A 76 -16.92 -2.67 -11.56
N LYS A 77 -17.17 -3.18 -10.34
CA LYS A 77 -16.59 -2.61 -9.12
C LYS A 77 -15.53 -3.55 -8.54
N PHE A 78 -14.50 -2.97 -7.95
CA PHE A 78 -13.48 -3.66 -7.19
C PHE A 78 -12.99 -2.79 -6.04
N ALA A 79 -12.46 -3.44 -5.02
CA ALA A 79 -11.96 -2.76 -3.84
C ALA A 79 -10.43 -2.87 -3.75
N ILE A 80 -9.80 -1.83 -3.23
CA ILE A 80 -8.36 -1.75 -3.00
C ILE A 80 -8.09 -1.57 -1.52
N ALA A 81 -7.24 -2.42 -0.95
CA ALA A 81 -6.63 -2.22 0.35
C ALA A 81 -5.15 -1.93 0.16
N CYS A 82 -4.69 -0.82 0.70
CA CYS A 82 -3.30 -0.36 0.60
C CYS A 82 -2.54 -0.70 1.88
N THR A 83 -1.31 -1.16 1.73
CA THR A 83 -0.38 -1.27 2.86
C THR A 83 1.02 -0.86 2.42
N TYR A 84 1.77 -0.25 3.31
CA TYR A 84 3.14 0.20 3.03
C TYR A 84 4.09 -0.36 4.08
N GLN A 85 5.17 -0.96 3.62
CA GLN A 85 6.16 -1.63 4.44
C GLN A 85 7.57 -1.12 4.12
N THR A 86 8.40 -1.00 5.13
CA THR A 86 9.81 -0.59 4.99
C THR A 86 10.78 -1.74 5.29
N GLN A 87 10.23 -2.91 5.59
CA GLN A 87 11.02 -4.10 5.89
C GLN A 87 10.19 -5.37 5.69
N LEU A 88 10.88 -6.48 5.52
CA LEU A 88 10.30 -7.81 5.68
C LEU A 88 10.39 -8.23 7.15
N ASN A 89 9.53 -9.15 7.59
CA ASN A 89 9.60 -9.70 8.94
C ASN A 89 10.86 -10.59 9.13
N ASN A 90 11.08 -11.07 10.35
CA ASN A 90 12.24 -11.89 10.70
C ASN A 90 12.33 -13.22 9.94
N GLN A 91 11.25 -13.64 9.27
CA GLN A 91 11.18 -14.83 8.42
C GLN A 91 11.30 -14.50 6.93
N ASN A 92 11.71 -13.26 6.57
CA ASN A 92 11.77 -12.73 5.21
C ASN A 92 10.43 -12.77 4.48
N GLN A 93 9.32 -12.62 5.21
CA GLN A 93 7.98 -12.56 4.64
C GLN A 93 7.50 -11.11 4.59
N LEU A 94 6.66 -10.83 3.60
CA LEU A 94 5.96 -9.56 3.46
C LEU A 94 4.68 -9.59 4.30
N GLU A 95 4.71 -8.92 5.46
CA GLU A 95 3.57 -8.82 6.36
C GLU A 95 2.70 -7.64 5.94
N TRP A 96 1.47 -7.92 5.49
CA TRP A 96 0.57 -6.91 4.96
C TRP A 96 -0.65 -6.64 5.83
N SER A 97 -0.99 -7.56 6.74
CA SER A 97 -2.15 -7.44 7.62
C SER A 97 -1.97 -8.28 8.90
N ASN A 98 -3.03 -8.39 9.67
CA ASN A 98 -3.20 -9.39 10.71
C ASN A 98 -4.40 -10.31 10.39
N GLN A 99 -4.54 -11.39 11.15
CA GLN A 99 -5.58 -12.40 10.91
C GLN A 99 -7.00 -11.81 10.97
N ALA A 100 -7.24 -10.86 11.87
CA ALA A 100 -8.55 -10.22 12.00
C ALA A 100 -8.88 -9.34 10.78
N GLN A 101 -7.90 -8.63 10.25
CA GLN A 101 -8.07 -7.80 9.05
C GLN A 101 -8.26 -8.64 7.80
N LEU A 102 -7.47 -9.71 7.62
CA LEU A 102 -7.65 -10.66 6.54
C LEU A 102 -9.08 -11.22 6.52
N LYS A 103 -9.57 -11.68 7.68
CA LYS A 103 -10.94 -12.20 7.80
C LYS A 103 -12.00 -11.14 7.41
N ARG A 104 -11.84 -9.91 7.88
CA ARG A 104 -12.77 -8.81 7.52
C ARG A 104 -12.80 -8.53 6.02
N TYR A 105 -11.66 -8.57 5.33
CA TYR A 105 -11.63 -8.38 3.88
C TYR A 105 -12.27 -9.55 3.13
N GLN A 106 -12.11 -10.79 3.62
CA GLN A 106 -12.79 -11.95 3.07
C GLN A 106 -14.32 -11.86 3.26
N GLU A 107 -14.77 -11.42 4.45
CA GLU A 107 -16.18 -11.16 4.73
C GLU A 107 -16.73 -10.04 3.82
N PHE A 108 -15.99 -8.94 3.67
CA PHE A 108 -16.35 -7.84 2.78
C PHE A 108 -16.50 -8.31 1.32
N GLU A 109 -15.51 -9.05 0.79
CA GLU A 109 -15.57 -9.59 -0.59
C GLU A 109 -16.78 -10.50 -0.79
N TYR A 110 -17.07 -11.35 0.18
CA TYR A 110 -18.20 -12.27 0.15
C TYR A 110 -19.55 -11.55 0.20
N GLU A 111 -19.74 -10.64 1.15
CA GLU A 111 -21.00 -9.93 1.38
C GLU A 111 -21.32 -8.91 0.28
N ARG A 112 -20.32 -8.16 -0.15
CA ARG A 112 -20.48 -7.10 -1.16
C ARG A 112 -20.38 -7.64 -2.59
N ARG A 113 -19.86 -8.85 -2.79
CA ARG A 113 -19.56 -9.45 -4.09
C ARG A 113 -18.66 -8.54 -4.95
N ILE A 114 -17.74 -7.84 -4.31
CA ILE A 114 -16.79 -6.93 -4.91
C ILE A 114 -15.39 -7.53 -4.68
N PRO A 115 -14.64 -7.89 -5.75
CA PRO A 115 -13.30 -8.45 -5.58
C PRO A 115 -12.36 -7.46 -4.89
N VAL A 116 -11.57 -7.95 -3.95
CA VAL A 116 -10.59 -7.16 -3.21
C VAL A 116 -9.18 -7.43 -3.72
N PHE A 117 -8.42 -6.37 -3.95
CA PHE A 117 -7.01 -6.40 -4.29
C PHE A 117 -6.20 -5.73 -3.19
N ILE A 118 -5.12 -6.37 -2.78
CA ILE A 118 -4.17 -5.83 -1.82
C ILE A 118 -3.03 -5.20 -2.61
N VAL A 119 -2.87 -3.89 -2.50
CA VAL A 119 -1.76 -3.16 -3.10
C VAL A 119 -0.74 -2.87 -2.01
N ILE A 120 0.44 -3.46 -2.16
CA ILE A 120 1.51 -3.38 -1.16
C ILE A 120 2.66 -2.58 -1.74
N GLY A 121 3.05 -1.49 -1.06
CA GLY A 121 4.31 -0.80 -1.27
C GLY A 121 5.37 -1.35 -0.32
N LEU A 122 6.53 -1.67 -0.86
CA LEU A 122 7.68 -2.09 -0.07
C LEU A 122 8.88 -1.21 -0.44
N GLU A 123 9.44 -0.54 0.55
CA GLU A 123 10.64 0.29 0.39
C GLU A 123 11.78 -0.32 1.19
N LEU A 124 12.82 -0.78 0.51
CA LEU A 124 13.97 -1.40 1.14
C LEU A 124 15.22 -0.54 0.99
N PRO A 125 16.07 -0.45 2.02
CA PRO A 125 17.33 0.25 1.94
C PRO A 125 18.25 -0.46 0.94
N LEU A 126 18.80 0.31 -0.01
CA LEU A 126 19.85 -0.16 -0.91
C LEU A 126 21.18 -0.11 -0.18
N LYS A 127 21.79 -1.27 0.01
CA LYS A 127 23.19 -1.37 0.47
C LYS A 127 24.11 -1.10 -0.72
N SER A 128 24.59 0.13 -0.86
CA SER A 128 25.61 0.45 -1.83
C SER A 128 26.98 -0.03 -1.35
N LYS A 129 27.67 -0.85 -2.16
CA LYS A 129 29.05 -1.26 -1.91
C LYS A 129 30.03 -0.08 -2.02
N TYR A 130 29.66 0.94 -2.80
CA TYR A 130 30.54 2.09 -3.11
C TYR A 130 30.24 3.31 -2.26
N TYR A 131 29.03 3.41 -1.69
CA TYR A 131 28.59 4.55 -0.87
C TYR A 131 27.86 4.01 0.37
N PRO A 132 28.60 3.52 1.38
CA PRO A 132 28.00 2.89 2.57
C PRO A 132 27.16 3.87 3.39
N ASP A 133 27.43 5.18 3.28
CA ASP A 133 26.69 6.25 4.00
C ASP A 133 25.53 6.82 3.18
N ALA A 134 25.37 6.42 1.92
CA ALA A 134 24.26 6.87 1.08
C ALA A 134 23.02 6.01 1.37
N ILE A 135 21.99 6.63 1.94
CA ILE A 135 20.69 5.99 2.17
C ILE A 135 19.89 6.10 0.87
N ALA A 136 20.15 5.20 -0.08
CA ALA A 136 19.28 5.00 -1.22
C ALA A 136 18.26 3.92 -0.88
N HIS A 137 17.04 4.07 -1.36
CA HIS A 137 15.95 3.13 -1.14
C HIS A 137 15.40 2.65 -2.49
N GLU A 138 15.08 1.38 -2.57
CA GLU A 138 14.40 0.80 -3.72
C GLU A 138 12.93 0.55 -3.36
N LYS A 139 12.03 0.99 -4.26
CA LYS A 139 10.58 0.87 -4.08
C LYS A 139 10.03 -0.22 -4.98
N PHE A 140 9.27 -1.10 -4.36
CA PHE A 140 8.55 -2.17 -5.03
C PHE A 140 7.05 -1.99 -4.83
N MET A 141 6.27 -2.44 -5.80
CA MET A 141 4.82 -2.51 -5.67
C MET A 141 4.33 -3.90 -6.07
N PHE A 142 3.36 -4.39 -5.31
CA PHE A 142 2.70 -5.67 -5.56
C PHE A 142 1.19 -5.44 -5.61
N ASN A 143 0.51 -6.11 -6.55
CA ASN A 143 -0.95 -6.05 -6.66
C ASN A 143 -1.50 -7.48 -6.58
N ILE A 144 -1.98 -7.87 -5.41
CA ILE A 144 -2.31 -9.24 -5.06
C ILE A 144 -3.83 -9.38 -4.89
N PRO A 145 -4.53 -10.18 -5.72
CA PRO A 145 -5.92 -10.51 -5.44
C PRO A 145 -6.07 -11.17 -4.08
N LEU A 146 -7.10 -10.81 -3.30
CA LEU A 146 -7.28 -11.32 -1.93
C LEU A 146 -7.27 -12.84 -1.84
N LYS A 147 -7.83 -13.53 -2.83
CA LYS A 147 -7.80 -15.01 -2.94
C LYS A 147 -6.38 -15.61 -2.98
N ASN A 148 -5.35 -14.83 -3.34
CA ASN A 148 -3.95 -15.23 -3.34
C ASN A 148 -3.20 -14.77 -2.09
N ALA A 149 -3.77 -13.82 -1.32
CA ALA A 149 -3.25 -13.34 -0.04
C ALA A 149 -3.89 -14.11 1.13
N THR A 150 -3.73 -15.44 1.14
CA THR A 150 -4.41 -16.34 2.07
C THR A 150 -3.89 -16.27 3.51
N TYR A 151 -2.74 -15.65 3.72
CA TYR A 151 -2.13 -15.43 5.03
C TYR A 151 -1.73 -13.95 5.20
N PRO A 152 -1.73 -13.43 6.44
CA PRO A 152 -1.30 -12.06 6.73
C PRO A 152 0.14 -11.76 6.37
N ALA A 153 1.00 -12.77 6.38
CA ALA A 153 2.39 -12.71 5.95
C ALA A 153 2.61 -13.63 4.75
N LEU A 154 3.20 -13.12 3.69
CA LEU A 154 3.38 -13.83 2.42
C LEU A 154 4.85 -14.16 2.19
N ASN A 155 5.11 -15.39 1.79
CA ASN A 155 6.43 -15.82 1.35
C ASN A 155 6.81 -15.17 0.03
N ARG A 156 8.12 -15.07 -0.22
CA ARG A 156 8.67 -14.45 -1.42
C ARG A 156 8.12 -15.06 -2.72
N GLU A 157 7.98 -16.38 -2.76
CA GLU A 157 7.44 -17.10 -3.93
C GLU A 157 6.01 -16.67 -4.26
N VAL A 158 5.23 -16.24 -3.25
CA VAL A 158 3.85 -15.77 -3.45
C VAL A 158 3.87 -14.34 -3.96
N PHE A 159 4.43 -13.39 -3.21
CA PHE A 159 4.32 -11.98 -3.58
C PHE A 159 5.13 -11.60 -4.82
N ALA A 160 6.24 -12.29 -5.11
CA ALA A 160 7.06 -12.00 -6.30
C ALA A 160 6.30 -12.18 -7.62
N ASN A 161 5.29 -13.07 -7.66
CA ASN A 161 4.45 -13.27 -8.84
C ASN A 161 3.49 -12.11 -9.13
N PHE A 162 3.34 -11.17 -8.18
CA PHE A 162 2.41 -10.05 -8.27
C PHE A 162 3.12 -8.70 -8.31
N GLY A 163 4.45 -8.71 -8.52
CA GLY A 163 5.25 -7.51 -8.68
C GLY A 163 4.85 -6.71 -9.91
N ARG A 164 4.86 -5.38 -9.77
CA ARG A 164 4.59 -4.45 -10.86
C ARG A 164 5.52 -3.24 -10.77
N GLU A 165 5.67 -2.53 -11.87
CA GLU A 165 6.37 -1.25 -11.88
C GLU A 165 5.65 -0.24 -10.99
N TYR A 166 6.40 0.48 -10.15
CA TYR A 166 5.88 1.35 -9.11
C TYR A 166 5.01 2.49 -9.67
N GLU A 167 5.43 3.10 -10.79
CA GLU A 167 4.77 4.24 -11.42
C GLU A 167 3.79 3.85 -12.55
N ARG A 168 3.63 2.57 -12.86
CA ARG A 168 2.78 2.13 -13.95
C ARG A 168 1.30 2.34 -13.60
N PRO A 169 0.49 3.00 -14.45
CA PRO A 169 -0.95 3.13 -14.25
C PRO A 169 -1.64 1.77 -14.15
N PHE A 170 -2.69 1.70 -13.34
CA PHE A 170 -3.55 0.51 -13.28
C PHE A 170 -4.46 0.43 -14.49
N PHE A 171 -4.74 -0.79 -14.93
CA PHE A 171 -5.78 -1.06 -15.92
C PHE A 171 -6.59 -2.30 -15.54
N TRP A 172 -7.86 -2.29 -15.96
CA TRP A 172 -8.83 -3.35 -15.69
C TRP A 172 -9.12 -4.13 -16.96
N LYS A 173 -9.09 -5.46 -16.87
CA LYS A 173 -9.45 -6.32 -18.00
C LYS A 173 -9.96 -7.67 -17.50
N ASN A 174 -11.16 -8.05 -17.94
CA ASN A 174 -11.76 -9.38 -17.66
C ASN A 174 -11.77 -9.72 -16.16
N GLY A 175 -12.22 -8.81 -15.31
CA GLY A 175 -12.28 -9.03 -13.87
C GLY A 175 -10.93 -9.07 -13.14
N LYS A 176 -9.87 -8.59 -13.79
CA LYS A 176 -8.51 -8.54 -13.23
C LYS A 176 -7.94 -7.14 -13.27
N LEU A 177 -7.24 -6.79 -12.20
CA LEU A 177 -6.50 -5.55 -12.08
C LEU A 177 -5.01 -5.80 -12.37
N TYR A 178 -4.43 -5.00 -13.28
CA TYR A 178 -3.03 -5.09 -13.71
C TYR A 178 -2.29 -3.79 -13.41
#